data_513cfd808120b8ffd20b2e517e85f536
#
_entry.id   513cfd808120b8ffd20b2e517e85f536
#
_cell.length_a   1.000
_cell.length_b   1.000
_cell.length_c   1.000
_cell.angle_alpha   90.00
_cell.angle_beta   90.00
_cell.angle_gamma   90.00
#
_symmetry.space_group_name_H-M   'P 1'
#
loop_
_entity.id
_entity.type
_entity.pdbx_description
1 polymer ?
#
loop_
_entity_poly.entity_id
_entity_poly.type
_entity_poly.pdbx_seq_one_letter_code
_entity_poly.pdbx_strand_id
1 'polypeptide(L)'
;MSIATAFAEAPTYEELIARGHALVPDFADRAARCESDCRVSDESVEQFRRTGLHKTLLPAAYGGYEMGFSALLETSFSIGKVCASSAWVCGLYMVHNWLGGLFPKKAQDELWGRDSGTFISGSYAPIGKATSVEGGYLLSGRFPFSSGSPGAAWNLCGAMLPIGPEGRPVPAFTLVPKADYKIDWESWRPVGLGGTGSFDVIVENAFVPDYRVSPQNF
;
A
#
# COMPACT_ATOMS: atom_id res chain seq x y z
N MET A 1 24.81 20.13 -5.23
CA MET A 1 25.49 18.89 -4.80
C MET A 1 24.41 17.82 -4.67
N SER A 2 24.39 16.84 -5.60
CA SER A 2 23.46 15.71 -5.59
C SER A 2 23.85 14.78 -4.43
N ILE A 3 22.98 14.63 -3.43
CA ILE A 3 23.13 13.59 -2.44
C ILE A 3 22.57 12.30 -3.09
N ALA A 4 23.44 11.61 -3.85
CA ALA A 4 23.20 10.21 -4.18
C ALA A 4 23.33 9.44 -2.86
N THR A 5 22.22 9.22 -2.16
CA THR A 5 22.15 8.25 -1.08
C THR A 5 22.48 6.91 -1.72
N ALA A 6 23.65 6.34 -1.39
CA ALA A 6 24.02 5.00 -1.81
C ALA A 6 22.99 4.05 -1.17
N PHE A 7 22.01 3.62 -1.95
CA PHE A 7 21.10 2.56 -1.54
C PHE A 7 21.96 1.29 -1.40
N ALA A 8 21.74 0.52 -0.32
CA ALA A 8 22.35 -0.80 -0.18
C ALA A 8 22.01 -1.63 -1.44
N GLU A 9 22.95 -2.44 -1.89
CA GLU A 9 22.76 -3.29 -3.07
C GLU A 9 21.47 -4.12 -2.92
N ALA A 10 20.69 -4.21 -4.01
CA ALA A 10 19.48 -5.01 -4.00
C ALA A 10 19.80 -6.48 -3.73
N PRO A 11 19.02 -7.18 -2.89
CA PRO A 11 19.25 -8.60 -2.63
C PRO A 11 19.04 -9.43 -3.90
N THR A 12 19.65 -10.59 -3.99
CA THR A 12 19.26 -11.59 -4.99
C THR A 12 17.84 -12.11 -4.70
N TYR A 13 17.24 -12.80 -5.67
CA TYR A 13 15.95 -13.43 -5.49
C TYR A 13 15.95 -14.39 -4.30
N GLU A 14 16.96 -15.28 -4.23
CA GLU A 14 17.11 -16.27 -3.18
C GLU A 14 17.31 -15.64 -1.81
N GLU A 15 18.08 -14.56 -1.73
CA GLU A 15 18.27 -13.80 -0.48
C GLU A 15 16.96 -13.18 0.01
N LEU A 16 16.15 -12.62 -0.91
CA LEU A 16 14.86 -12.06 -0.54
C LEU A 16 13.90 -13.13 -0.02
N ILE A 17 13.82 -14.28 -0.68
CA ILE A 17 13.00 -15.41 -0.24
C ILE A 17 13.49 -15.93 1.13
N ALA A 18 14.79 -16.03 1.34
CA ALA A 18 15.35 -16.41 2.63
C ALA A 18 14.97 -15.43 3.75
N ARG A 19 14.94 -14.12 3.48
CA ARG A 19 14.46 -13.11 4.44
C ARG A 19 12.99 -13.34 4.81
N GLY A 20 12.14 -13.68 3.83
CA GLY A 20 10.73 -14.03 4.06
C GLY A 20 10.60 -15.29 4.94
N HIS A 21 11.36 -16.32 4.65
CA HIS A 21 11.38 -17.56 5.44
C HIS A 21 11.84 -17.32 6.89
N ALA A 22 12.81 -16.45 7.10
CA ALA A 22 13.33 -16.14 8.44
C ALA A 22 12.27 -15.48 9.35
N LEU A 23 11.21 -14.89 8.78
CA LEU A 23 10.13 -14.27 9.54
C LEU A 23 9.07 -15.28 10.00
N VAL A 24 9.01 -16.48 9.43
CA VAL A 24 7.93 -17.46 9.68
C VAL A 24 7.72 -17.76 11.15
N PRO A 25 8.77 -18.04 11.98
CA PRO A 25 8.56 -18.30 13.41
C PRO A 25 7.89 -17.14 14.15
N ASP A 26 8.34 -15.91 13.92
CA ASP A 26 7.82 -14.71 14.57
C ASP A 26 6.34 -14.46 14.20
N PHE A 27 5.98 -14.73 12.94
CA PHE A 27 4.59 -14.57 12.48
C PHE A 27 3.69 -15.70 12.98
N ALA A 28 4.23 -16.92 13.17
CA ALA A 28 3.50 -18.03 13.81
C ALA A 28 3.13 -17.67 15.26
N ASP A 29 4.08 -17.15 16.02
CA ASP A 29 3.90 -16.79 17.43
C ASP A 29 2.89 -15.66 17.59
N ARG A 30 2.79 -14.75 16.62
CA ARG A 30 1.86 -13.61 16.66
C ARG A 30 0.53 -13.85 15.95
N ALA A 31 0.32 -14.98 15.28
CA ALA A 31 -0.85 -15.23 14.44
C ALA A 31 -2.18 -15.08 15.19
N ALA A 32 -2.31 -15.70 16.38
CA ALA A 32 -3.52 -15.62 17.19
C ALA A 32 -3.82 -14.18 17.63
N ARG A 33 -2.78 -13.42 18.03
CA ARG A 33 -2.91 -12.03 18.42
C ARG A 33 -3.28 -11.15 17.24
N CYS A 34 -2.69 -11.40 16.07
CA CYS A 34 -3.03 -10.68 14.84
C CYS A 34 -4.53 -10.75 14.52
N GLU A 35 -5.13 -11.95 14.66
CA GLU A 35 -6.56 -12.14 14.46
C GLU A 35 -7.41 -11.46 15.57
N SER A 36 -7.03 -11.60 16.84
CA SER A 36 -7.78 -11.01 17.98
C SER A 36 -7.75 -9.48 17.97
N ASP A 37 -6.64 -8.89 17.60
CA ASP A 37 -6.45 -7.42 17.52
C ASP A 37 -7.04 -6.83 16.22
N CYS A 38 -7.54 -7.69 15.32
CA CYS A 38 -8.05 -7.33 13.99
C CYS A 38 -7.07 -6.48 13.17
N ARG A 39 -5.75 -6.66 13.37
CA ARG A 39 -4.70 -5.99 12.60
C ARG A 39 -3.35 -6.67 12.74
N VAL A 40 -2.50 -6.51 11.74
CA VAL A 40 -1.07 -6.82 11.85
C VAL A 40 -0.45 -5.88 12.88
N SER A 41 0.36 -6.41 13.80
CA SER A 41 1.02 -5.61 14.83
C SER A 41 2.04 -4.65 14.24
N ASP A 42 2.30 -3.54 14.95
CA ASP A 42 3.30 -2.55 14.53
C ASP A 42 4.71 -3.19 14.46
N GLU A 43 4.98 -4.16 15.33
CA GLU A 43 6.22 -4.96 15.29
C GLU A 43 6.35 -5.76 13.99
N SER A 44 5.28 -6.39 13.53
CA SER A 44 5.27 -7.13 12.27
C SER A 44 5.43 -6.20 11.05
N VAL A 45 4.78 -5.03 11.07
CA VAL A 45 4.94 -4.01 10.04
C VAL A 45 6.40 -3.53 9.99
N GLU A 46 7.02 -3.31 11.14
CA GLU A 46 8.43 -2.93 11.23
C GLU A 46 9.37 -4.05 10.74
N GLN A 47 9.02 -5.32 10.94
CA GLN A 47 9.77 -6.44 10.35
C GLN A 47 9.72 -6.44 8.83
N PHE A 48 8.56 -6.14 8.21
CA PHE A 48 8.49 -5.96 6.75
C PHE A 48 9.43 -4.84 6.28
N ARG A 49 9.52 -3.75 7.06
CA ARG A 49 10.40 -2.62 6.76
C ARG A 49 11.88 -3.01 6.85
N ARG A 50 12.29 -3.60 7.98
CA ARG A 50 13.70 -3.97 8.24
C ARG A 50 14.24 -5.02 7.28
N THR A 51 13.42 -5.99 6.91
CA THR A 51 13.80 -7.03 5.94
C THR A 51 13.79 -6.56 4.49
N GLY A 52 13.15 -5.41 4.23
CA GLY A 52 13.03 -4.86 2.89
C GLY A 52 12.01 -5.59 2.00
N LEU A 53 11.17 -6.49 2.54
CA LEU A 53 10.19 -7.23 1.73
C LEU A 53 9.24 -6.31 0.97
N HIS A 54 8.79 -5.21 1.58
CA HIS A 54 7.94 -4.22 0.94
C HIS A 54 8.56 -3.59 -0.32
N LYS A 55 9.90 -3.66 -0.46
CA LYS A 55 10.65 -3.11 -1.60
C LYS A 55 10.69 -4.03 -2.82
N THR A 56 10.13 -5.23 -2.72
CA THR A 56 10.18 -6.25 -3.79
C THR A 56 9.77 -5.68 -5.15
N LEU A 57 8.65 -4.97 -5.21
CA LEU A 57 8.10 -4.38 -6.44
C LEU A 57 8.24 -2.85 -6.51
N LEU A 58 8.92 -2.24 -5.54
CA LEU A 58 9.19 -0.81 -5.52
C LEU A 58 10.18 -0.45 -6.65
N PRO A 59 10.00 0.70 -7.35
CA PRO A 59 10.94 1.15 -8.38
C PRO A 59 12.37 1.32 -7.85
N ALA A 60 13.36 0.85 -8.62
CA ALA A 60 14.78 0.93 -8.27
C ALA A 60 15.26 2.38 -8.07
N ALA A 61 14.68 3.33 -8.79
CA ALA A 61 14.96 4.76 -8.63
C ALA A 61 14.73 5.29 -7.21
N TYR A 62 13.94 4.57 -6.38
CA TYR A 62 13.66 4.88 -4.98
C TYR A 62 14.24 3.83 -4.01
N GLY A 63 15.22 3.04 -4.46
CA GLY A 63 15.86 2.00 -3.64
C GLY A 63 15.02 0.73 -3.51
N GLY A 64 14.10 0.49 -4.44
CA GLY A 64 13.37 -0.75 -4.60
C GLY A 64 14.17 -1.80 -5.37
N TYR A 65 13.61 -3.01 -5.46
CA TYR A 65 14.30 -4.14 -6.08
C TYR A 65 13.78 -4.46 -7.48
N GLU A 66 12.63 -3.91 -7.90
CA GLU A 66 11.97 -4.16 -9.19
C GLU A 66 11.91 -5.64 -9.59
N MET A 67 11.73 -6.52 -8.60
CA MET A 67 11.62 -7.96 -8.84
C MET A 67 10.26 -8.33 -9.46
N GLY A 68 10.18 -9.53 -10.04
CA GLY A 68 8.93 -10.05 -10.56
C GLY A 68 7.93 -10.46 -9.47
N PHE A 69 6.65 -10.61 -9.84
CA PHE A 69 5.58 -11.05 -8.95
C PHE A 69 5.82 -12.43 -8.33
N SER A 70 6.68 -13.28 -8.92
CA SER A 70 7.09 -14.56 -8.34
C SER A 70 7.71 -14.39 -6.94
N ALA A 71 8.55 -13.37 -6.76
CA ALA A 71 9.18 -13.09 -5.46
C ALA A 71 8.13 -12.70 -4.39
N LEU A 72 7.12 -11.90 -4.78
CA LEU A 72 5.99 -11.57 -3.91
C LEU A 72 5.22 -12.84 -3.53
N LEU A 73 4.90 -13.69 -4.50
CA LEU A 73 4.10 -14.92 -4.27
C LEU A 73 4.81 -15.88 -3.33
N GLU A 74 6.10 -16.17 -3.56
CA GLU A 74 6.87 -17.10 -2.70
C GLU A 74 7.02 -16.57 -1.28
N THR A 75 7.33 -15.28 -1.12
CA THR A 75 7.44 -14.65 0.20
C THR A 75 6.10 -14.70 0.94
N SER A 76 5.01 -14.29 0.26
CA SER A 76 3.67 -14.32 0.85
C SER A 76 3.21 -15.73 1.17
N PHE A 77 3.51 -16.72 0.32
CA PHE A 77 3.18 -18.12 0.56
C PHE A 77 3.86 -18.65 1.83
N SER A 78 5.12 -18.31 2.05
CA SER A 78 5.88 -18.76 3.23
C SER A 78 5.28 -18.22 4.52
N ILE A 79 4.96 -16.93 4.59
CA ILE A 79 4.31 -16.30 5.74
C ILE A 79 2.87 -16.81 5.88
N GLY A 80 2.17 -17.03 4.78
CA GLY A 80 0.77 -17.45 4.73
C GLY A 80 0.51 -18.81 5.34
N LYS A 81 1.51 -19.70 5.37
CA LYS A 81 1.40 -21.01 6.03
C LYS A 81 1.15 -20.90 7.54
N VAL A 82 1.56 -19.80 8.15
CA VAL A 82 1.45 -19.59 9.61
C VAL A 82 0.55 -18.43 9.99
N CYS A 83 0.49 -17.38 9.16
CA CYS A 83 -0.38 -16.22 9.39
C CYS A 83 -0.86 -15.63 8.06
N ALA A 84 -2.05 -16.04 7.62
CA ALA A 84 -2.63 -15.60 6.35
C ALA A 84 -2.86 -14.07 6.31
N SER A 85 -3.29 -13.47 7.41
CA SER A 85 -3.50 -12.01 7.50
C SER A 85 -2.22 -11.22 7.31
N SER A 86 -1.11 -11.66 7.93
CA SER A 86 0.20 -11.01 7.75
C SER A 86 0.73 -11.16 6.34
N ALA A 87 0.56 -12.34 5.72
CA ALA A 87 0.94 -12.58 4.32
C ALA A 87 0.18 -11.68 3.37
N TRP A 88 -1.14 -11.54 3.59
CA TRP A 88 -2.00 -10.68 2.79
C TRP A 88 -1.53 -9.22 2.85
N VAL A 89 -1.33 -8.69 4.05
CA VAL A 89 -0.88 -7.29 4.23
C VAL A 89 0.51 -7.05 3.63
N CYS A 90 1.46 -7.98 3.84
CA CYS A 90 2.79 -7.89 3.25
C CYS A 90 2.72 -7.86 1.72
N GLY A 91 1.95 -8.77 1.11
CA GLY A 91 1.73 -8.83 -0.33
C GLY A 91 1.10 -7.56 -0.89
N LEU A 92 0.09 -7.01 -0.18
CA LEU A 92 -0.53 -5.74 -0.60
C LEU A 92 0.44 -4.56 -0.53
N TYR A 93 1.26 -4.44 0.50
CA TYR A 93 2.29 -3.39 0.54
C TYR A 93 3.26 -3.46 -0.64
N MET A 94 3.63 -4.69 -1.08
CA MET A 94 4.44 -4.88 -2.29
C MET A 94 3.68 -4.44 -3.56
N VAL A 95 2.44 -4.89 -3.73
CA VAL A 95 1.59 -4.55 -4.89
C VAL A 95 1.29 -3.05 -4.94
N HIS A 96 1.01 -2.42 -3.80
CA HIS A 96 0.73 -0.98 -3.76
C HIS A 96 1.96 -0.16 -4.11
N ASN A 97 3.17 -0.63 -3.80
CA ASN A 97 4.40 0.00 -4.27
C ASN A 97 4.56 -0.10 -5.79
N TRP A 98 4.20 -1.24 -6.40
CA TRP A 98 4.13 -1.35 -7.85
C TRP A 98 3.10 -0.37 -8.45
N LEU A 99 1.88 -0.33 -7.88
CA LEU A 99 0.84 0.62 -8.32
C LEU A 99 1.28 2.07 -8.17
N GLY A 100 1.94 2.42 -7.08
CA GLY A 100 2.53 3.74 -6.86
C GLY A 100 3.55 4.13 -7.94
N GLY A 101 4.29 3.13 -8.46
CA GLY A 101 5.23 3.32 -9.58
C GLY A 101 4.57 3.71 -10.91
N LEU A 102 3.25 3.52 -11.05
CA LEU A 102 2.49 3.93 -12.24
C LEU A 102 2.03 5.39 -12.19
N PHE A 103 2.22 6.08 -11.08
CA PHE A 103 1.88 7.50 -10.96
C PHE A 103 2.99 8.39 -11.56
N PRO A 104 2.67 9.66 -11.90
CA PRO A 104 3.68 10.63 -12.32
C PRO A 104 4.83 10.75 -11.30
N LYS A 105 6.04 11.03 -11.81
CA LYS A 105 7.26 11.14 -10.99
C LYS A 105 7.08 12.02 -9.74
N LYS A 106 6.36 13.12 -9.84
CA LYS A 106 6.11 14.03 -8.71
C LYS A 106 5.38 13.33 -7.56
N ALA A 107 4.41 12.45 -7.85
CA ALA A 107 3.73 11.66 -6.83
C ALA A 107 4.68 10.60 -6.23
N GLN A 108 5.49 9.95 -7.06
CA GLN A 108 6.50 9.01 -6.60
C GLN A 108 7.54 9.67 -5.67
N ASP A 109 7.96 10.90 -5.98
CA ASP A 109 8.88 11.69 -5.14
C ASP A 109 8.25 11.99 -3.76
N GLU A 110 6.93 12.21 -3.68
CA GLU A 110 6.22 12.39 -2.41
C GLU A 110 6.08 11.09 -1.62
N LEU A 111 5.83 9.96 -2.32
CA LEU A 111 5.72 8.64 -1.69
C LEU A 111 7.05 8.19 -1.08
N TRP A 112 8.14 8.29 -1.83
CA TRP A 112 9.39 7.60 -1.48
C TRP A 112 10.64 8.48 -1.49
N GLY A 113 10.57 9.72 -1.98
CA GLY A 113 11.75 10.58 -2.08
C GLY A 113 12.44 10.90 -0.76
N ARG A 114 11.69 10.81 0.36
CA ARG A 114 12.24 11.00 1.71
C ARG A 114 12.46 9.68 2.44
N ASP A 115 11.60 8.71 2.22
CA ASP A 115 11.62 7.41 2.92
C ASP A 115 11.07 6.31 2.02
N SER A 116 11.96 5.48 1.49
CA SER A 116 11.62 4.29 0.70
C SER A 116 10.93 3.18 1.52
N GLY A 117 10.84 3.34 2.84
CA GLY A 117 10.10 2.47 3.75
C GLY A 117 8.62 2.83 3.88
N THR A 118 8.11 3.76 3.08
CA THR A 118 6.70 4.14 3.08
C THR A 118 5.80 2.98 2.66
N PHE A 119 4.73 2.74 3.43
CA PHE A 119 3.69 1.77 3.10
C PHE A 119 2.44 2.47 2.56
N ILE A 120 1.82 1.84 1.59
CA ILE A 120 0.59 2.30 0.94
C ILE A 120 -0.48 1.22 1.14
N SER A 121 -1.66 1.59 1.64
CA SER A 121 -2.87 0.78 1.65
C SER A 121 -3.79 1.18 0.49
N GLY A 122 -4.93 0.49 0.30
CA GLY A 122 -5.82 0.90 -0.78
C GLY A 122 -7.18 0.22 -0.79
N SER A 123 -8.14 0.90 -1.41
CA SER A 123 -9.46 0.41 -1.77
C SER A 123 -9.73 0.77 -3.23
N TYR A 124 -9.88 -0.26 -4.08
CA TYR A 124 -9.81 -0.09 -5.54
C TYR A 124 -11.15 0.24 -6.20
N ALA A 125 -12.26 -0.08 -5.52
CA ALA A 125 -13.57 0.23 -6.08
C ALA A 125 -13.70 1.74 -6.35
N PRO A 126 -14.13 2.16 -7.55
CA PRO A 126 -14.17 3.57 -7.93
C PRO A 126 -15.43 4.27 -7.37
N ILE A 127 -15.57 4.23 -6.05
CA ILE A 127 -16.75 4.73 -5.32
C ILE A 127 -16.56 6.14 -4.74
N GLY A 128 -15.34 6.66 -4.78
CA GLY A 128 -15.03 8.02 -4.34
C GLY A 128 -15.75 9.05 -5.20
N LYS A 129 -16.27 10.09 -4.54
CA LYS A 129 -16.87 11.27 -5.18
C LYS A 129 -15.80 12.35 -5.30
N ALA A 130 -15.52 12.77 -6.52
CA ALA A 130 -14.51 13.78 -6.79
C ALA A 130 -15.13 14.97 -7.54
N THR A 131 -14.86 16.17 -7.05
CA THR A 131 -15.27 17.43 -7.71
C THR A 131 -14.00 18.10 -8.25
N SER A 132 -14.00 18.45 -9.54
CA SER A 132 -12.88 19.18 -10.16
C SER A 132 -12.76 20.59 -9.56
N VAL A 133 -11.53 20.94 -9.22
CA VAL A 133 -11.13 22.29 -8.76
C VAL A 133 -9.84 22.69 -9.46
N GLU A 134 -9.40 23.92 -9.29
CA GLU A 134 -8.15 24.38 -9.88
C GLU A 134 -6.95 23.50 -9.38
N GLY A 135 -6.24 22.89 -10.32
CA GLY A 135 -5.05 22.06 -10.07
C GLY A 135 -5.29 20.66 -9.50
N GLY A 136 -6.57 20.19 -9.46
CA GLY A 136 -6.88 18.86 -8.95
C GLY A 136 -8.36 18.62 -8.65
N TYR A 137 -8.59 17.87 -7.58
CA TYR A 137 -9.91 17.40 -7.17
C TYR A 137 -10.11 17.54 -5.67
N LEU A 138 -11.35 17.80 -5.24
CA LEU A 138 -11.81 17.55 -3.88
C LEU A 138 -12.42 16.15 -3.82
N LEU A 139 -11.77 15.24 -3.09
CA LEU A 139 -12.21 13.86 -2.94
C LEU A 139 -12.94 13.66 -1.61
N SER A 140 -14.08 12.97 -1.67
CA SER A 140 -14.80 12.48 -0.49
C SER A 140 -15.29 11.06 -0.73
N GLY A 141 -15.30 10.24 0.33
CA GLY A 141 -15.83 8.89 0.26
C GLY A 141 -15.51 8.04 1.48
N ARG A 142 -16.18 6.91 1.55
CA ARG A 142 -15.87 5.80 2.46
C ARG A 142 -15.29 4.67 1.61
N PHE A 143 -14.06 4.30 1.86
CA PHE A 143 -13.27 3.35 1.08
C PHE A 143 -13.07 2.07 1.89
N PRO A 144 -13.94 1.05 1.70
CA PRO A 144 -13.91 -0.18 2.47
C PRO A 144 -12.74 -1.06 2.07
N PHE A 145 -12.44 -2.04 2.93
CA PHE A 145 -11.41 -3.05 2.67
C PHE A 145 -10.00 -2.49 2.43
N SER A 146 -9.65 -1.36 3.08
CA SER A 146 -8.29 -0.79 3.02
C SER A 146 -7.32 -1.59 3.89
N SER A 147 -7.00 -2.83 3.45
CA SER A 147 -6.14 -3.76 4.19
C SER A 147 -4.79 -3.14 4.52
N GLY A 148 -4.33 -3.33 5.76
CA GLY A 148 -3.07 -2.77 6.23
C GLY A 148 -3.09 -1.24 6.47
N SER A 149 -4.25 -0.58 6.39
CA SER A 149 -4.36 0.88 6.59
C SER A 149 -3.81 1.39 7.92
N PRO A 150 -3.82 0.62 9.04
CA PRO A 150 -3.17 1.06 10.28
C PRO A 150 -1.68 1.39 10.12
N GLY A 151 -0.94 0.55 9.40
CA GLY A 151 0.51 0.69 9.19
C GLY A 151 0.90 1.56 7.99
N ALA A 152 -0.07 2.01 7.17
CA ALA A 152 0.19 2.76 5.95
C ALA A 152 0.26 4.27 6.19
N ALA A 153 1.13 4.95 5.44
CA ALA A 153 1.25 6.41 5.40
C ALA A 153 0.40 7.05 4.30
N TRP A 154 -0.03 6.25 3.31
CA TRP A 154 -0.85 6.67 2.18
C TRP A 154 -1.95 5.65 1.92
N ASN A 155 -3.03 6.11 1.28
CA ASN A 155 -4.10 5.25 0.78
C ASN A 155 -4.36 5.51 -0.71
N LEU A 156 -4.49 4.42 -1.48
CA LEU A 156 -5.02 4.43 -2.84
C LEU A 156 -6.54 4.41 -2.75
N CYS A 157 -7.20 5.47 -3.18
CA CYS A 157 -8.66 5.58 -3.18
C CYS A 157 -9.18 5.54 -4.61
N GLY A 158 -10.01 4.54 -4.94
CA GLY A 158 -10.66 4.45 -6.24
C GLY A 158 -11.79 5.47 -6.40
N ALA A 159 -11.81 6.22 -7.50
CA ALA A 159 -12.85 7.20 -7.80
C ALA A 159 -13.16 7.25 -9.29
N MET A 160 -14.36 7.71 -9.64
CA MET A 160 -14.72 8.07 -11.02
C MET A 160 -14.32 9.53 -11.26
N LEU A 161 -13.34 9.75 -12.13
CA LEU A 161 -12.81 11.09 -12.44
C LEU A 161 -13.09 11.49 -13.89
N PRO A 162 -13.40 12.77 -14.16
CA PRO A 162 -13.70 13.26 -15.51
C PRO A 162 -12.43 13.50 -16.33
N ILE A 163 -11.56 12.50 -16.42
CA ILE A 163 -10.26 12.54 -17.11
C ILE A 163 -10.25 11.77 -18.43
N GLY A 164 -11.37 11.16 -18.81
CA GLY A 164 -11.55 10.52 -20.12
C GLY A 164 -11.82 11.54 -21.23
N PRO A 165 -11.93 11.08 -22.50
CA PRO A 165 -12.26 11.95 -23.65
C PRO A 165 -13.53 12.77 -23.37
N GLU A 166 -13.50 14.06 -23.73
CA GLU A 166 -14.62 15.01 -23.52
C GLU A 166 -15.10 15.11 -22.05
N GLY A 167 -14.18 14.87 -21.07
CA GLY A 167 -14.53 14.90 -19.66
C GLY A 167 -15.34 13.68 -19.19
N ARG A 168 -15.35 12.59 -19.97
CA ARG A 168 -16.04 11.35 -19.56
C ARG A 168 -15.44 10.82 -18.26
N PRO A 169 -16.26 10.46 -17.26
CA PRO A 169 -15.77 9.82 -16.05
C PRO A 169 -15.17 8.46 -16.36
N VAL A 170 -13.94 8.24 -15.86
CA VAL A 170 -13.23 6.94 -15.92
C VAL A 170 -12.76 6.55 -14.53
N PRO A 171 -12.65 5.23 -14.24
CA PRO A 171 -12.08 4.78 -12.99
C PRO A 171 -10.62 5.22 -12.88
N ALA A 172 -10.26 5.78 -11.74
CA ALA A 172 -8.90 6.19 -11.46
C ALA A 172 -8.54 5.91 -10.00
N PHE A 173 -7.25 5.74 -9.73
CA PHE A 173 -6.70 5.80 -8.39
C PHE A 173 -6.30 7.22 -8.04
N THR A 174 -6.53 7.57 -6.79
CA THR A 174 -6.06 8.81 -6.18
C THR A 174 -5.18 8.47 -4.98
N LEU A 175 -4.08 9.20 -4.79
CA LEU A 175 -3.20 9.04 -3.63
C LEU A 175 -3.56 10.06 -2.56
N VAL A 176 -3.96 9.57 -1.37
CA VAL A 176 -4.35 10.38 -0.21
C VAL A 176 -3.38 10.11 0.94
N PRO A 177 -2.70 11.14 1.49
CA PRO A 177 -1.80 10.96 2.62
C PRO A 177 -2.57 10.73 3.92
N LYS A 178 -1.92 10.11 4.91
CA LYS A 178 -2.50 9.78 6.22
C LYS A 178 -3.15 10.96 6.93
N ALA A 179 -2.63 12.16 6.71
CA ALA A 179 -3.15 13.38 7.32
C ALA A 179 -4.57 13.76 6.82
N ASP A 180 -4.95 13.29 5.63
CA ASP A 180 -6.17 13.70 4.94
C ASP A 180 -7.26 12.62 4.98
N TYR A 181 -7.06 11.55 5.78
CA TYR A 181 -8.09 10.54 5.99
C TYR A 181 -8.17 10.05 7.43
N LYS A 182 -9.30 9.45 7.78
CA LYS A 182 -9.53 8.78 9.06
C LYS A 182 -9.77 7.30 8.83
N ILE A 183 -9.41 6.48 9.80
CA ILE A 183 -9.74 5.04 9.83
C ILE A 183 -10.96 4.87 10.72
N ASP A 184 -11.98 4.19 10.20
CA ASP A 184 -13.12 3.74 11.00
C ASP A 184 -12.79 2.40 11.67
N TRP A 185 -12.29 2.45 12.88
CA TRP A 185 -11.84 1.28 13.66
C TRP A 185 -12.94 0.28 14.00
N GLU A 186 -14.22 0.65 13.86
CA GLU A 186 -15.35 -0.23 14.10
C GLU A 186 -15.84 -0.95 12.83
N SER A 187 -15.34 -0.60 11.67
CA SER A 187 -15.80 -1.11 10.37
C SER A 187 -15.34 -2.52 10.04
N TRP A 188 -14.36 -3.10 10.76
CA TRP A 188 -13.75 -4.38 10.42
C TRP A 188 -13.97 -5.44 11.50
N ARG A 189 -14.93 -6.36 11.25
CA ARG A 189 -15.32 -7.47 12.15
C ARG A 189 -15.63 -8.73 11.31
N PRO A 190 -14.68 -9.28 10.57
CA PRO A 190 -14.92 -10.42 9.68
C PRO A 190 -14.92 -11.75 10.43
N VAL A 191 -15.39 -12.82 9.76
CA VAL A 191 -15.31 -14.20 10.25
C VAL A 191 -13.88 -14.77 10.10
N GLY A 192 -13.12 -14.32 9.12
CA GLY A 192 -11.74 -14.74 8.87
C GLY A 192 -10.89 -13.61 8.29
N LEU A 193 -9.56 -13.76 8.33
CA LEU A 193 -8.61 -12.75 7.94
C LEU A 193 -8.77 -11.44 8.75
N GLY A 194 -9.20 -11.55 10.01
CA GLY A 194 -9.38 -10.39 10.90
C GLY A 194 -8.13 -9.55 11.00
N GLY A 195 -6.98 -10.19 11.14
CA GLY A 195 -5.69 -9.55 11.27
C GLY A 195 -5.24 -8.72 10.06
N THR A 196 -5.96 -8.72 8.93
CA THR A 196 -5.63 -7.85 7.79
C THR A 196 -5.87 -6.38 8.06
N GLY A 197 -6.66 -6.04 9.10
CA GLY A 197 -6.98 -4.66 9.42
C GLY A 197 -7.58 -3.91 8.24
N SER A 198 -8.53 -4.57 7.54
CA SER A 198 -9.13 -4.03 6.32
C SER A 198 -10.23 -3.02 6.63
N PHE A 199 -9.91 -2.09 7.53
CA PHE A 199 -10.82 -1.03 7.95
C PHE A 199 -11.24 -0.13 6.80
N ASP A 200 -12.39 0.52 6.95
CA ASP A 200 -12.81 1.59 6.06
C ASP A 200 -11.94 2.83 6.29
N VAL A 201 -11.49 3.41 5.20
CA VAL A 201 -10.85 4.72 5.18
C VAL A 201 -11.89 5.77 4.78
N ILE A 202 -12.00 6.84 5.57
CA ILE A 202 -12.93 7.93 5.35
C ILE A 202 -12.13 9.17 4.93
N VAL A 203 -12.47 9.70 3.77
CA VAL A 203 -11.93 10.94 3.21
C VAL A 203 -13.03 11.98 3.14
N GLU A 204 -12.76 13.19 3.64
CA GLU A 204 -13.72 14.29 3.68
C GLU A 204 -13.12 15.55 3.03
N ASN A 205 -13.52 15.83 1.78
CA ASN A 205 -13.05 17.00 1.00
C ASN A 205 -11.53 17.15 0.93
N ALA A 206 -10.78 16.04 0.83
CA ALA A 206 -9.33 16.09 0.69
C ALA A 206 -8.94 16.62 -0.69
N PHE A 207 -8.01 17.56 -0.73
CA PHE A 207 -7.45 18.04 -2.00
C PHE A 207 -6.46 17.02 -2.56
N VAL A 208 -6.76 16.52 -3.75
CA VAL A 208 -5.92 15.61 -4.53
C VAL A 208 -5.43 16.35 -5.77
N PRO A 209 -4.16 16.76 -5.84
CA PRO A 209 -3.62 17.41 -7.02
C PRO A 209 -3.59 16.45 -8.23
N ASP A 210 -3.66 16.99 -9.45
CA ASP A 210 -3.73 16.20 -10.70
C ASP A 210 -2.66 15.12 -10.81
N TYR A 211 -1.42 15.41 -10.35
CA TYR A 211 -0.32 14.44 -10.42
C TYR A 211 -0.44 13.26 -9.43
N ARG A 212 -1.38 13.30 -8.48
CA ARG A 212 -1.71 12.18 -7.59
C ARG A 212 -2.89 11.35 -8.10
N VAL A 213 -3.15 11.44 -9.40
CA VAL A 213 -4.20 10.67 -10.10
C VAL A 213 -3.55 9.75 -11.13
N SER A 214 -4.01 8.50 -11.18
CA SER A 214 -3.63 7.53 -12.22
C SER A 214 -4.87 6.79 -12.71
N PRO A 215 -5.16 6.77 -14.03
CA PRO A 215 -6.25 5.96 -14.58
C PRO A 215 -6.08 4.48 -14.23
N GLN A 216 -7.19 3.78 -13.95
CA GLN A 216 -7.20 2.32 -13.77
C GLN A 216 -7.25 1.62 -15.14
N ASN A 217 -6.20 1.75 -15.93
CA ASN A 217 -6.07 1.13 -17.26
C ASN A 217 -5.20 -0.12 -17.14
N PHE A 218 -5.77 -1.23 -16.68
CA PHE A 218 -5.10 -2.53 -16.59
C PHE A 218 -5.66 -3.48 -17.65
#